data_3fe200e37c12fd8bf6f38543ce338cd4
#
_entry.id   3fe200e37c12fd8bf6f38543ce338cd4
#
_cell.length_a   1.000
_cell.length_b   1.000
_cell.length_c   1.000
_cell.angle_alpha   90.00
_cell.angle_beta   90.00
_cell.angle_gamma   90.00
#
_symmetry.space_group_name_H-M   'P 1'
#
loop_
_entity.id
_entity.type
_entity.pdbx_description
1 polymer ?
#
loop_
_entity_poly.entity_id
_entity_poly.type
_entity_poly.pdbx_seq_one_letter_code
_entity_poly.pdbx_strand_id
1 'polypeptide(L)' 'MMTESRPLSIHKKMEILIKELVEKELPIKEAIKEFEKIYIETAGKKCNGNKTRTAKALGIHRNTLHNLCKTLKIK' A
#
# COMPACT_ATOMS: atom_id res chain seq x y z
N MET A 1 -6.36 11.74 -21.55
CA MET A 1 -6.06 11.46 -21.28
C MET A 1 -5.96 11.02 -20.92
N MET A 2 -6.16 11.23 -20.88
CA MET A 2 -6.02 10.89 -20.52
C MET A 2 -5.96 10.31 -20.18
N THR A 3 -6.26 10.40 -20.15
CA THR A 3 -6.15 9.87 -19.80
C THR A 3 -6.17 9.01 -19.51
N GLU A 4 -6.45 8.99 -19.44
CA GLU A 4 -6.48 8.24 -19.10
C GLU A 4 -6.39 7.40 -18.61
N SER A 5 -6.56 7.42 -18.72
CA SER A 5 -6.28 6.68 -18.30
C SER A 5 -5.94 6.55 -17.48
N ARG A 6 -5.83 7.19 -17.16
CA ARG A 6 -5.67 7.25 -16.22
C ARG A 6 -6.37 6.81 -15.67
N PRO A 7 -6.74 6.56 -15.80
CA PRO A 7 -7.35 6.14 -15.23
C PRO A 7 -8.30 5.62 -14.67
N LEU A 8 -8.95 4.79 -15.75
CA LEU A 8 -9.76 4.69 -14.75
C LEU A 8 -8.98 4.72 -13.64
N SER A 9 -8.99 5.73 -13.21
CA SER A 9 -7.99 6.18 -12.39
C SER A 9 -7.84 5.27 -11.20
N ILE A 10 -6.69 5.35 -10.62
CA ILE A 10 -6.39 4.77 -9.34
C ILE A 10 -7.49 5.15 -8.35
N HIS A 11 -7.95 6.40 -8.41
CA HIS A 11 -9.02 6.88 -7.53
C HIS A 11 -10.28 6.03 -7.66
N LYS A 12 -10.69 5.73 -8.89
CA LYS A 12 -11.90 4.94 -9.11
C LYS A 12 -11.74 3.52 -8.58
N LYS A 13 -10.58 2.93 -8.80
CA LYS A 13 -10.31 1.60 -8.28
C LYS A 13 -10.37 1.58 -6.77
N MET A 14 -9.84 2.64 -6.13
CA MET A 14 -9.87 2.73 -4.68
C MET A 14 -11.29 2.89 -4.17
N GLU A 15 -12.11 3.68 -4.87
CA GLU A 15 -13.51 3.83 -4.49
C GLU A 15 -14.24 2.49 -4.48
N ILE A 16 -14.01 1.70 -5.52
CA ILE A 16 -14.65 0.39 -5.63
C ILE A 16 -14.21 -0.52 -4.49
N LEU A 17 -12.92 -0.55 -4.24
CA LEU A 17 -12.37 -1.37 -3.15
C LEU A 17 -12.90 -0.94 -1.80
N ILE A 18 -12.89 0.36 -1.54
CA ILE A 18 -13.32 0.90 -0.25
C ILE A 18 -14.80 0.63 -0.03
N LYS A 19 -15.61 0.75 -1.09
CA LYS A 19 -17.02 0.45 -0.97
C LYS A 19 -17.22 -1.00 -0.50
N GLU A 20 -16.46 -1.92 -1.06
CA GLU A 20 -16.53 -3.31 -0.65
C GLU A 20 -16.13 -3.49 0.81
N LEU A 21 -15.06 -2.83 1.22
CA LEU A 21 -14.60 -2.92 2.61
C LEU A 21 -15.64 -2.38 3.59
N VAL A 22 -16.28 -1.27 3.21
CA VAL A 22 -17.33 -0.68 4.04
C VAL A 22 -18.53 -1.61 4.13
N GLU A 23 -18.94 -2.22 3.00
CA GLU A 23 -20.04 -3.15 2.99
C GLU A 23 -19.80 -4.38 3.84
N LYS A 24 -18.54 -4.80 3.94
CA LYS A 24 -18.18 -5.94 4.78
C LYS A 24 -17.86 -5.51 6.22
N GLU A 25 -18.07 -4.24 6.50
CA GLU A 25 -17.90 -3.67 7.83
C GLU A 25 -16.51 -3.89 8.42
N LEU A 26 -15.49 -3.84 7.57
CA LEU A 26 -14.12 -3.93 8.05
C LEU A 26 -13.73 -2.63 8.76
N PRO A 27 -13.26 -2.69 10.01
CA PRO A 27 -12.87 -1.47 10.72
C PRO A 27 -11.78 -0.72 9.96
N ILE A 28 -11.86 0.60 9.97
CA ILE A 28 -10.92 1.41 9.19
C ILE A 28 -9.46 1.14 9.56
N LYS A 29 -9.17 0.93 10.85
CA LYS A 29 -7.80 0.66 11.25
C LYS A 29 -7.28 -0.64 10.67
N GLU A 30 -8.13 -1.65 10.59
CA GLU A 30 -7.75 -2.92 9.99
C GLU A 30 -7.53 -2.76 8.49
N ALA A 31 -8.39 -1.99 7.84
CA ALA A 31 -8.26 -1.74 6.41
C ALA A 31 -6.95 -1.01 6.10
N ILE A 32 -6.59 -0.04 6.92
CA ILE A 32 -5.36 0.71 6.73
C ILE A 32 -4.14 -0.19 6.90
N LYS A 33 -4.14 -1.05 7.91
CA LYS A 33 -3.04 -1.99 8.12
C LYS A 33 -2.86 -2.91 6.92
N GLU A 34 -3.97 -3.44 6.42
CA GLU A 34 -3.93 -4.35 5.29
C GLU A 34 -3.42 -3.63 4.04
N PHE A 35 -3.90 -2.41 3.83
CA PHE A 35 -3.46 -1.58 2.71
C PHE A 35 -1.94 -1.34 2.78
N GLU A 36 -1.45 -0.93 3.94
CA GLU A 36 -0.03 -0.66 4.11
C GLU A 36 0.81 -1.91 3.90
N LYS A 37 0.35 -3.03 4.44
CA LYS A 37 1.08 -4.29 4.30
C LYS A 37 1.23 -4.69 2.84
N ILE A 38 0.12 -4.66 2.10
CA ILE A 38 0.14 -5.03 0.68
C ILE A 38 1.01 -4.05 -0.11
N TYR A 39 0.91 -2.77 0.22
CA TYR A 39 1.68 -1.73 -0.45
C TYR A 39 3.18 -1.98 -0.28
N ILE A 40 3.60 -2.22 0.97
CA ILE A 40 5.00 -2.44 1.28
C ILE A 40 5.50 -3.73 0.64
N GLU A 41 4.73 -4.80 0.72
CA GLU A 41 5.12 -6.08 0.13
C GLU A 41 5.25 -5.97 -1.39
N THR A 42 4.32 -5.26 -2.02
CA THR A 42 4.37 -5.07 -3.46
C THR A 42 5.60 -4.27 -3.88
N ALA A 43 5.87 -3.17 -3.16
CA ALA A 43 7.03 -2.36 -3.44
C ALA A 43 8.33 -3.13 -3.20
N GLY A 44 8.34 -3.95 -2.13
CA GLY A 44 9.50 -4.76 -1.82
C GLY A 44 9.82 -5.77 -2.90
N LYS A 45 8.81 -6.39 -3.46
CA LYS A 45 9.01 -7.33 -4.57
C LYS A 45 9.57 -6.62 -5.79
N LYS A 46 9.06 -5.44 -6.08
CA LYS A 46 9.55 -4.67 -7.21
C LYS A 46 11.01 -4.28 -7.04
N CYS A 47 11.43 -4.06 -5.80
CA CYS A 47 12.81 -3.69 -5.48
C CYS A 47 13.70 -4.88 -5.13
N ASN A 48 13.24 -6.09 -5.42
CA ASN A 48 13.99 -7.33 -5.19
C ASN A 48 14.44 -7.49 -3.75
N GLY A 49 13.62 -7.05 -2.81
CA GLY A 49 13.92 -7.18 -1.38
C GLY A 49 14.89 -6.15 -0.84
N ASN A 50 15.33 -5.22 -1.66
CA ASN A 50 16.27 -4.19 -1.20
C ASN A 50 15.52 -3.14 -0.39
N LYS A 51 15.76 -3.11 0.92
CA LYS A 51 15.00 -2.24 1.81
C LYS A 51 15.26 -0.76 1.59
N THR A 52 16.49 -0.41 1.26
CA THR A 52 16.81 0.99 0.98
C THR A 52 16.06 1.49 -0.24
N ARG A 53 16.05 0.68 -1.30
CA ARG A 53 15.33 1.04 -2.53
C ARG A 53 13.82 1.04 -2.30
N THR A 54 13.32 0.10 -1.50
CA THR A 54 11.91 0.03 -1.18
C THR A 54 11.46 1.28 -0.45
N ALA A 55 12.21 1.70 0.57
CA ALA A 55 11.87 2.90 1.32
C ALA A 55 11.85 4.12 0.41
N LYS A 56 12.84 4.22 -0.48
CA LYS A 56 12.91 5.34 -1.40
C LYS A 56 11.71 5.33 -2.35
N ALA A 57 11.35 4.16 -2.85
CA ALA A 57 10.19 4.03 -3.75
C ALA A 57 8.90 4.41 -3.04
N LEU A 58 8.80 4.15 -1.74
CA LEU A 58 7.62 4.48 -0.95
C LEU A 58 7.63 5.92 -0.46
N GLY A 59 8.74 6.64 -0.65
CA GLY A 59 8.85 8.02 -0.19
C GLY A 59 8.97 8.15 1.31
N ILE A 60 9.52 7.13 1.98
CA ILE A 60 9.67 7.15 3.43
C ILE A 60 11.12 6.87 3.81
N HIS A 61 11.44 7.19 5.06
CA HIS A 61 12.77 6.93 5.57
C HIS A 61 12.96 5.43 5.84
N ARG A 62 14.18 4.95 5.70
CA ARG A 62 14.49 3.54 5.91
C ARG A 62 14.09 3.06 7.30
N ASN A 63 14.31 3.90 8.32
CA ASN A 63 13.91 3.53 9.67
C ASN A 63 12.39 3.39 9.81
N THR A 64 11.65 4.26 9.11
CA THR A 64 10.20 4.17 9.10
C THR A 64 9.75 2.86 8.49
N LEU A 65 10.39 2.48 7.37
CA LEU A 65 10.08 1.21 6.72
C LEU A 65 10.35 0.05 7.67
N HIS A 66 11.50 0.07 8.36
CA HIS A 66 11.85 -0.99 9.31
C HIS A 66 10.78 -1.13 10.40
N ASN A 67 10.34 0.01 10.94
CA ASN A 67 9.33 0.01 11.99
C ASN A 67 7.98 -0.49 11.48
N LEU A 68 7.60 -0.10 10.26
CA LEU A 68 6.36 -0.58 9.66
C LEU A 68 6.40 -2.08 9.44
N CYS A 69 7.53 -2.60 8.96
CA CYS A 69 7.67 -4.03 8.75
C CYS A 69 7.51 -4.80 10.05
N LYS A 70 8.08 -4.27 11.14
CA LYS A 70 7.91 -4.91 12.45
C LYS A 70 6.45 -4.88 12.90
N THR A 71 5.84 -3.71 12.80
CA THR A 71 4.46 -3.52 13.25
C THR A 71 3.49 -4.37 12.45
N LEU A 72 3.69 -4.43 11.14
CA LEU A 72 2.81 -5.18 10.23
C LEU A 72 3.22 -6.64 10.08
N LYS A 73 4.30 -7.04 10.74
CA LYS A 73 4.82 -8.41 10.68
C LYS A 73 5.17 -8.84 9.26
N ILE A 74 5.83 -7.96 8.55
CA ILE A 74 6.34 -8.22 7.21
C ILE A 74 7.79 -8.65 7.33
N LYS A 75 8.17 -9.69 6.60
CA LYS A 75 9.56 -10.16 6.61
C LYS A 75 10.50 -9.32 5.76
#